data_35636a28d5dc6b190e4fb9e631cd1d69
#
_entry.id   35636a28d5dc6b190e4fb9e631cd1d69
#
_cell.length_a   1.000
_cell.length_b   1.000
_cell.length_c   1.000
_cell.angle_alpha   90.00
_cell.angle_beta   90.00
_cell.angle_gamma   90.00
#
_symmetry.space_group_name_H-M   'P 1'
#
loop_
_entity.id
_entity.type
_entity.pdbx_description
1 polymer ?
#
loop_
_entity_poly.entity_id
_entity_poly.type
_entity_poly.pdbx_seq_one_letter_code
_entity_poly.pdbx_strand_id
1 'polypeptide(L)'
;MRGIHLEKGVIPLMVFWFIIEHTMLPIFFLVVLGYFLDKKFHLDVKTLSKLMFFLVIPSFIFTNIYTTQFPATSINIIAAIAIFMVICFVIANIVDRIRHYDAAMLESCRNAFMFNNTGNLGVALIILVFSHDPFVVNGQTPYLAEAMVVQIIIFMIQSISLNTLGLYQAGRGRLTARDTLSVMFHMPLLYVLAAALIARYVGWDAKDFFLWPIMDMASKALLPLAMVSIGAQLSQTKIQWLDKDVWIVSILKMTVLPLIGLAMIYLANAFRPGTFTAVSATVFLIYCAIPTAVNTALFAIEFDNNPDYTTQVVMNTTALSAVSLTFYIFLGHILFV
;
A
#
# COMPACT_ATOMS: atom_id res chain seq x y z
N MET A 1 41.86 -1.91 10.20
CA MET A 1 40.94 -2.55 11.15
C MET A 1 41.00 -1.79 12.46
N ARG A 2 40.09 -0.85 12.67
CA ARG A 2 39.81 -0.26 14.00
C ARG A 2 38.31 -0.49 14.23
N GLY A 3 38.03 -1.41 15.19
CA GLY A 3 36.66 -1.65 15.64
C GLY A 3 36.12 -0.39 16.30
N ILE A 4 35.14 0.21 15.63
CA ILE A 4 34.34 1.26 16.22
C ILE A 4 33.33 0.54 17.12
N HIS A 5 33.62 0.50 18.44
CA HIS A 5 32.60 0.23 19.44
C HIS A 5 31.61 1.39 19.43
N LEU A 6 30.60 1.36 18.51
CA LEU A 6 29.50 2.27 18.56
C LEU A 6 28.61 1.88 19.76
N GLU A 7 28.39 2.82 20.66
CA GLU A 7 27.51 2.67 21.82
C GLU A 7 26.12 2.21 21.35
N LYS A 8 25.50 1.28 22.10
CA LYS A 8 24.21 0.66 21.76
C LYS A 8 23.05 1.64 21.46
N GLY A 9 23.19 2.92 21.74
CA GLY A 9 22.20 3.96 21.47
C GLY A 9 22.42 4.74 20.17
N VAL A 10 23.61 4.69 19.56
CA VAL A 10 23.96 5.48 18.36
C VAL A 10 23.55 4.75 17.08
N ILE A 11 23.67 3.42 17.07
CA ILE A 11 23.29 2.59 15.90
C ILE A 11 21.81 2.76 15.51
N PRO A 12 20.83 2.69 16.45
CA PRO A 12 19.42 2.89 16.10
C PRO A 12 19.12 4.26 15.49
N LEU A 13 19.74 5.31 15.99
CA LEU A 13 19.52 6.67 15.47
C LEU A 13 20.10 6.85 14.06
N MET A 14 21.25 6.25 13.78
CA MET A 14 21.86 6.27 12.44
C MET A 14 20.98 5.51 11.44
N VAL A 15 20.45 4.34 11.82
CA VAL A 15 19.52 3.56 10.98
C VAL A 15 18.24 4.37 10.70
N PHE A 16 17.69 5.03 11.71
CA PHE A 16 16.51 5.89 11.54
C PHE A 16 16.76 7.03 10.54
N TRP A 17 17.89 7.74 10.67
CA TRP A 17 18.28 8.78 9.73
C TRP A 17 18.52 8.26 8.33
N PHE A 18 19.13 7.09 8.20
CA PHE A 18 19.38 6.46 6.91
C PHE A 18 18.07 6.13 6.18
N ILE A 19 17.07 5.59 6.89
CA ILE A 19 15.73 5.34 6.33
C ILE A 19 15.09 6.65 5.85
N ILE A 20 15.21 7.74 6.63
CA ILE A 20 14.71 9.04 6.18
C ILE A 20 15.40 9.47 4.88
N GLU A 21 16.71 9.49 4.88
CA GLU A 21 17.50 10.08 3.79
C GLU A 21 17.40 9.27 2.50
N HIS A 22 17.50 7.94 2.58
CA HIS A 22 17.64 7.08 1.41
C HIS A 22 16.32 6.40 0.98
N THR A 23 15.31 6.40 1.84
CA THR A 23 14.01 5.79 1.51
C THR A 23 12.89 6.83 1.45
N MET A 24 12.71 7.61 2.52
CA MET A 24 11.56 8.51 2.61
C MET A 24 11.75 9.78 1.77
N LEU A 25 12.89 10.43 1.84
CA LEU A 25 13.15 11.66 1.08
C LEU A 25 13.02 11.47 -0.44
N PRO A 26 13.55 10.43 -1.09
CA PRO A 26 13.30 10.20 -2.52
C PRO A 26 11.83 10.06 -2.88
N ILE A 27 11.03 9.34 -2.06
CA ILE A 27 9.59 9.19 -2.26
C ILE A 27 8.91 10.56 -2.18
N PHE A 28 9.13 11.29 -1.08
CA PHE A 28 8.49 12.59 -0.88
C PHE A 28 8.98 13.66 -1.86
N PHE A 29 10.24 13.59 -2.31
CA PHE A 29 10.73 14.45 -3.37
C PHE A 29 9.92 14.28 -4.66
N LEU A 30 9.65 13.04 -5.08
CA LEU A 30 8.82 12.76 -6.25
C LEU A 30 7.38 13.23 -6.07
N VAL A 31 6.82 13.11 -4.86
CA VAL A 31 5.49 13.64 -4.55
C VAL A 31 5.47 15.17 -4.64
N VAL A 32 6.46 15.83 -4.04
CA VAL A 32 6.61 17.30 -4.11
C VAL A 32 6.81 17.75 -5.55
N LEU A 33 7.64 17.04 -6.32
CA LEU A 33 7.82 17.31 -7.75
C LEU A 33 6.49 17.19 -8.50
N GLY A 34 5.70 16.14 -8.25
CA GLY A 34 4.37 15.96 -8.83
C GLY A 34 3.42 17.11 -8.50
N TYR A 35 3.46 17.60 -7.25
CA TYR A 35 2.69 18.76 -6.80
C TYR A 35 3.05 20.01 -7.62
N PHE A 36 4.33 20.33 -7.79
CA PHE A 36 4.77 21.50 -8.55
C PHE A 36 4.55 21.35 -10.06
N LEU A 37 4.72 20.14 -10.60
CA LEU A 37 4.39 19.86 -12.01
C LEU A 37 2.91 20.12 -12.29
N ASP A 38 2.01 19.70 -11.40
CA ASP A 38 0.59 19.97 -11.55
C ASP A 38 0.27 21.46 -11.44
N LYS A 39 0.86 22.17 -10.46
CA LYS A 39 0.70 23.63 -10.34
C LYS A 39 1.14 24.39 -11.58
N LYS A 40 2.15 23.90 -12.29
CA LYS A 40 2.69 24.55 -13.49
C LYS A 40 1.99 24.13 -14.77
N PHE A 41 1.66 22.84 -14.91
CA PHE A 41 1.21 22.26 -16.17
C PHE A 41 -0.24 21.76 -16.14
N HIS A 42 -0.92 21.83 -14.98
CA HIS A 42 -2.29 21.34 -14.79
C HIS A 42 -2.47 19.89 -15.28
N LEU A 43 -1.74 18.98 -14.64
CA LEU A 43 -1.72 17.57 -15.02
C LEU A 43 -3.11 16.95 -14.92
N ASP A 44 -3.52 16.21 -15.94
CA ASP A 44 -4.74 15.42 -15.88
C ASP A 44 -4.53 14.13 -15.08
N VAL A 45 -4.88 14.18 -13.80
CA VAL A 45 -4.78 13.03 -12.87
C VAL A 45 -5.57 11.82 -13.37
N LYS A 46 -6.70 12.02 -14.09
CA LYS A 46 -7.48 10.92 -14.66
C LYS A 46 -6.69 10.18 -15.74
N THR A 47 -6.00 10.91 -16.60
CA THR A 47 -5.12 10.31 -17.63
C THR A 47 -3.94 9.56 -16.99
N LEU A 48 -3.29 10.13 -15.98
CA LEU A 48 -2.23 9.44 -15.23
C LEU A 48 -2.76 8.14 -14.60
N SER A 49 -3.92 8.19 -13.97
CA SER A 49 -4.56 7.00 -13.39
C SER A 49 -4.87 5.95 -14.45
N LYS A 50 -5.38 6.31 -15.63
CA LYS A 50 -5.64 5.37 -16.73
C LYS A 50 -4.36 4.70 -17.22
N LEU A 51 -3.26 5.45 -17.40
CA LEU A 51 -1.96 4.88 -17.76
C LEU A 51 -1.46 3.89 -16.71
N MET A 52 -1.62 4.24 -15.43
CA MET A 52 -1.28 3.34 -14.34
C MET A 52 -2.12 2.05 -14.40
N PHE A 53 -3.44 2.16 -14.51
CA PHE A 53 -4.36 1.00 -14.46
C PHE A 53 -4.29 0.08 -15.69
N PHE A 54 -4.07 0.64 -16.89
CA PHE A 54 -4.15 -0.15 -18.13
C PHE A 54 -2.80 -0.54 -18.71
N LEU A 55 -1.70 0.08 -18.28
CA LEU A 55 -0.36 -0.23 -18.78
C LEU A 55 0.59 -0.64 -17.66
N VAL A 56 0.81 0.26 -16.69
CA VAL A 56 1.91 0.11 -15.72
C VAL A 56 1.63 -1.01 -14.71
N ILE A 57 0.47 -0.97 -14.06
CA ILE A 57 0.06 -1.98 -13.07
C ILE A 57 -0.10 -3.38 -13.69
N PRO A 58 -0.79 -3.57 -14.83
CA PRO A 58 -0.83 -4.85 -15.51
C PRO A 58 0.55 -5.42 -15.83
N SER A 59 1.43 -4.58 -16.39
CA SER A 59 2.82 -4.98 -16.69
C SER A 59 3.58 -5.38 -15.43
N PHE A 60 3.46 -4.60 -14.36
CA PHE A 60 4.08 -4.89 -13.08
C PHE A 60 3.57 -6.23 -12.50
N ILE A 61 2.27 -6.48 -12.51
CA ILE A 61 1.70 -7.72 -11.99
C ILE A 61 2.16 -8.91 -12.81
N PHE A 62 2.05 -8.85 -14.15
CA PHE A 62 2.46 -9.94 -14.99
C PHE A 62 3.92 -10.32 -14.79
N THR A 63 4.84 -9.36 -14.88
CA THR A 63 6.28 -9.60 -14.76
C THR A 63 6.66 -10.15 -13.39
N ASN A 64 6.09 -9.59 -12.32
CA ASN A 64 6.42 -10.01 -10.96
C ASN A 64 5.77 -11.36 -10.59
N ILE A 65 4.50 -11.60 -10.93
CA ILE A 65 3.85 -12.89 -10.66
C ILE A 65 4.52 -14.02 -11.45
N TYR A 66 4.86 -13.76 -12.72
CA TYR A 66 5.53 -14.75 -13.54
C TYR A 66 6.90 -15.15 -12.99
N THR A 67 7.70 -14.18 -12.53
CA THR A 67 9.06 -14.42 -12.04
C THR A 67 9.15 -14.86 -10.57
N THR A 68 8.09 -14.64 -9.79
CA THR A 68 8.08 -14.83 -8.33
C THR A 68 7.71 -16.26 -7.96
N GLN A 69 8.45 -16.88 -7.04
CA GLN A 69 8.07 -18.15 -6.41
C GLN A 69 7.24 -17.88 -5.16
N PHE A 70 6.02 -18.42 -5.09
CA PHE A 70 5.15 -18.29 -3.93
C PHE A 70 5.42 -19.43 -2.94
N PRO A 71 5.98 -19.16 -1.76
CA PRO A 71 6.15 -20.19 -0.74
C PRO A 71 4.81 -20.61 -0.15
N ALA A 72 4.74 -21.84 0.39
CA ALA A 72 3.53 -22.35 1.05
C ALA A 72 3.05 -21.46 2.23
N THR A 73 3.97 -20.72 2.83
CA THR A 73 3.67 -19.73 3.90
C THR A 73 2.82 -18.55 3.43
N SER A 74 2.65 -18.36 2.12
CA SER A 74 1.79 -17.29 1.54
C SER A 74 0.36 -17.33 2.08
N ILE A 75 -0.16 -18.51 2.43
CA ILE A 75 -1.49 -18.65 3.00
C ILE A 75 -1.62 -17.95 4.37
N ASN A 76 -0.54 -17.91 5.16
CA ASN A 76 -0.53 -17.23 6.45
C ASN A 76 -0.67 -15.71 6.26
N ILE A 77 -0.01 -15.16 5.24
CA ILE A 77 -0.10 -13.75 4.89
C ILE A 77 -1.51 -13.39 4.41
N ILE A 78 -2.10 -14.24 3.57
CA ILE A 78 -3.50 -14.06 3.10
C ILE A 78 -4.45 -14.01 4.30
N ALA A 79 -4.32 -14.97 5.22
CA ALA A 79 -5.14 -15.02 6.44
C ALA A 79 -4.92 -13.77 7.33
N ALA A 80 -3.68 -13.35 7.51
CA ALA A 80 -3.35 -12.17 8.31
C ALA A 80 -3.97 -10.89 7.72
N ILE A 81 -3.91 -10.71 6.39
CA ILE A 81 -4.52 -9.56 5.70
C ILE A 81 -6.05 -9.58 5.90
N ALA A 82 -6.69 -10.74 5.72
CA ALA A 82 -8.13 -10.88 5.89
C ALA A 82 -8.56 -10.55 7.33
N ILE A 83 -7.85 -11.07 8.33
CA ILE A 83 -8.10 -10.77 9.75
C ILE A 83 -7.89 -9.28 10.02
N PHE A 84 -6.81 -8.68 9.51
CA PHE A 84 -6.55 -7.25 9.69
C PHE A 84 -7.65 -6.38 9.07
N MET A 85 -8.14 -6.73 7.88
CA MET A 85 -9.28 -6.03 7.25
C MET A 85 -10.56 -6.12 8.09
N VAL A 86 -10.84 -7.29 8.69
CA VAL A 86 -11.97 -7.45 9.62
C VAL A 86 -11.78 -6.56 10.85
N ILE A 87 -10.58 -6.51 11.41
CA ILE A 87 -10.27 -5.62 12.55
C ILE A 87 -10.48 -4.15 12.16
N CYS A 88 -10.00 -3.72 10.99
CA CYS A 88 -10.23 -2.38 10.47
C CYS A 88 -11.73 -2.05 10.34
N PHE A 89 -12.52 -2.99 9.82
CA PHE A 89 -13.97 -2.87 9.74
C PHE A 89 -14.61 -2.71 11.14
N VAL A 90 -14.18 -3.51 12.11
CA VAL A 90 -14.68 -3.41 13.50
C VAL A 90 -14.32 -2.07 14.13
N ILE A 91 -13.09 -1.59 13.93
CA ILE A 91 -12.65 -0.28 14.44
C ILE A 91 -13.48 0.85 13.84
N ALA A 92 -13.76 0.81 12.52
CA ALA A 92 -14.65 1.79 11.87
C ALA A 92 -16.05 1.82 12.52
N ASN A 93 -16.60 0.64 12.85
CA ASN A 93 -17.90 0.55 13.54
C ASN A 93 -17.84 1.03 15.00
N ILE A 94 -16.70 0.87 15.68
CA ILE A 94 -16.49 1.43 17.03
C ILE A 94 -16.46 2.96 16.96
N VAL A 95 -15.73 3.51 15.99
CA VAL A 95 -15.68 4.97 15.75
C VAL A 95 -17.08 5.51 15.46
N ASP A 96 -17.85 4.83 14.59
CA ASP A 96 -19.24 5.17 14.30
C ASP A 96 -20.12 5.22 15.55
N ARG A 97 -20.04 4.22 16.41
CA ARG A 97 -20.83 4.19 17.67
C ARG A 97 -20.53 5.36 18.60
N ILE A 98 -19.30 5.87 18.57
CA ILE A 98 -18.88 7.01 19.39
C ILE A 98 -19.26 8.34 18.75
N ARG A 99 -19.13 8.42 17.41
CA ARG A 99 -19.33 9.65 16.64
C ARG A 99 -20.73 9.82 16.09
N HIS A 100 -21.54 8.74 16.09
CA HIS A 100 -22.91 8.72 15.57
C HIS A 100 -23.01 9.15 14.10
N TYR A 101 -22.20 8.52 13.25
CA TYR A 101 -22.17 8.78 11.82
C TYR A 101 -23.49 8.38 11.15
N ASP A 102 -23.85 9.05 10.06
CA ASP A 102 -24.86 8.53 9.15
C ASP A 102 -24.31 7.33 8.34
N ALA A 103 -25.18 6.67 7.61
CA ALA A 103 -24.80 5.47 6.86
C ALA A 103 -23.75 5.76 5.77
N ALA A 104 -23.77 6.93 5.17
CA ALA A 104 -22.83 7.32 4.12
C ALA A 104 -21.43 7.59 4.70
N MET A 105 -21.38 8.31 5.82
CA MET A 105 -20.14 8.62 6.53
C MET A 105 -19.49 7.36 7.11
N LEU A 106 -20.29 6.42 7.64
CA LEU A 106 -19.80 5.13 8.13
C LEU A 106 -19.08 4.34 7.02
N GLU A 107 -19.66 4.27 5.83
CA GLU A 107 -19.03 3.55 4.71
C GLU A 107 -17.75 4.25 4.23
N SER A 108 -17.71 5.57 4.24
CA SER A 108 -16.49 6.34 3.96
C SER A 108 -15.40 6.07 5.01
N CYS A 109 -15.79 6.01 6.29
CA CYS A 109 -14.88 5.66 7.40
C CYS A 109 -14.36 4.22 7.28
N ARG A 110 -15.21 3.24 6.93
CA ARG A 110 -14.82 1.84 6.66
C ARG A 110 -13.80 1.77 5.53
N ASN A 111 -14.07 2.44 4.41
CA ASN A 111 -13.14 2.51 3.28
C ASN A 111 -11.79 3.10 3.69
N ALA A 112 -11.81 4.17 4.48
CA ALA A 112 -10.59 4.82 4.95
C ALA A 112 -9.71 3.89 5.81
N PHE A 113 -10.31 3.09 6.71
CA PHE A 113 -9.56 2.15 7.56
C PHE A 113 -9.12 0.89 6.82
N MET A 114 -9.97 0.30 5.98
CA MET A 114 -9.75 -1.02 5.39
C MET A 114 -8.77 -1.02 4.23
N PHE A 115 -8.70 0.07 3.46
CA PHE A 115 -7.95 0.09 2.20
C PHE A 115 -6.72 0.98 2.28
N ASN A 116 -5.58 0.34 2.07
CA ASN A 116 -4.26 0.96 2.11
C ASN A 116 -3.75 1.21 0.70
N ASN A 117 -2.94 2.25 0.52
CA ASN A 117 -2.30 2.60 -0.77
C ASN A 117 -1.16 1.63 -1.09
N THR A 118 -1.48 0.34 -1.19
CA THR A 118 -0.51 -0.74 -1.35
C THR A 118 0.07 -0.84 -2.75
N GLY A 119 -0.63 -0.34 -3.76
CA GLY A 119 -0.16 -0.32 -5.15
C GLY A 119 0.83 0.80 -5.40
N ASN A 120 0.37 2.04 -5.28
CA ASN A 120 1.21 3.19 -5.61
C ASN A 120 2.33 3.39 -4.59
N LEU A 121 2.01 3.51 -3.31
CA LEU A 121 3.00 3.75 -2.27
C LEU A 121 3.64 2.45 -1.78
N GLY A 122 2.85 1.40 -1.51
CA GLY A 122 3.34 0.20 -0.86
C GLY A 122 4.41 -0.53 -1.67
N VAL A 123 4.18 -0.78 -2.96
CA VAL A 123 5.17 -1.45 -3.81
C VAL A 123 6.45 -0.64 -3.91
N ALA A 124 6.33 0.67 -4.15
CA ALA A 124 7.46 1.57 -4.22
C ALA A 124 8.29 1.58 -2.93
N LEU A 125 7.58 1.65 -1.80
CA LEU A 125 8.18 1.66 -0.47
C LEU A 125 8.97 0.37 -0.20
N ILE A 126 8.38 -0.80 -0.46
CA ILE A 126 9.04 -2.09 -0.22
C ILE A 126 10.29 -2.25 -1.10
N ILE A 127 10.23 -1.84 -2.37
CA ILE A 127 11.41 -1.85 -3.23
C ILE A 127 12.53 -0.99 -2.61
N LEU A 128 12.22 0.24 -2.21
CA LEU A 128 13.22 1.16 -1.66
C LEU A 128 13.75 0.69 -0.31
N VAL A 129 12.89 0.25 0.60
CA VAL A 129 13.30 -0.25 1.93
C VAL A 129 14.26 -1.42 1.80
N PHE A 130 13.91 -2.44 1.02
CA PHE A 130 14.70 -3.67 0.94
C PHE A 130 15.84 -3.62 -0.09
N SER A 131 15.99 -2.49 -0.81
CA SER A 131 17.14 -2.22 -1.70
C SER A 131 18.21 -1.33 -1.09
N HIS A 132 18.02 -0.85 0.15
CA HIS A 132 18.94 0.06 0.84
C HIS A 132 19.23 -0.45 2.25
N ASP A 133 20.28 0.08 2.88
CA ASP A 133 20.56 -0.19 4.28
C ASP A 133 19.36 0.25 5.16
N PRO A 134 19.08 -0.45 6.22
CA PRO A 134 19.86 -1.55 6.85
C PRO A 134 19.52 -2.95 6.32
N PHE A 135 18.74 -3.09 5.26
CA PHE A 135 18.31 -4.38 4.70
C PHE A 135 19.26 -4.94 3.64
N VAL A 136 20.34 -4.22 3.32
CA VAL A 136 21.40 -4.67 2.42
C VAL A 136 22.50 -5.35 3.23
N VAL A 137 22.96 -6.53 2.79
CA VAL A 137 24.01 -7.31 3.44
C VAL A 137 25.12 -7.56 2.42
N ASN A 138 26.33 -7.07 2.71
CA ASN A 138 27.50 -7.20 1.82
C ASN A 138 27.25 -6.70 0.39
N GLY A 139 26.50 -5.61 0.22
CA GLY A 139 26.15 -5.04 -1.09
C GLY A 139 25.12 -5.84 -1.87
N GLN A 140 24.49 -6.85 -1.26
CA GLN A 140 23.41 -7.64 -1.85
C GLN A 140 22.07 -7.36 -1.15
N THR A 141 20.96 -7.64 -1.82
CA THR A 141 19.58 -7.46 -1.34
C THR A 141 18.89 -8.79 -1.03
N PRO A 142 19.37 -9.56 -0.02
CA PRO A 142 18.93 -10.94 0.20
C PRO A 142 17.44 -11.04 0.55
N TYR A 143 16.86 -10.00 1.11
CA TYR A 143 15.48 -9.96 1.59
C TYR A 143 14.48 -9.44 0.55
N LEU A 144 14.95 -8.78 -0.52
CA LEU A 144 14.09 -8.09 -1.50
C LEU A 144 13.12 -9.05 -2.20
N ALA A 145 13.62 -10.21 -2.62
CA ALA A 145 12.78 -11.18 -3.35
C ALA A 145 11.60 -11.66 -2.48
N GLU A 146 11.85 -12.03 -1.21
CA GLU A 146 10.80 -12.46 -0.29
C GLU A 146 9.86 -11.30 0.05
N ALA A 147 10.38 -10.10 0.31
CA ALA A 147 9.59 -8.91 0.59
C ALA A 147 8.64 -8.57 -0.56
N MET A 148 9.11 -8.69 -1.80
CA MET A 148 8.28 -8.47 -3.00
C MET A 148 7.17 -9.51 -3.15
N VAL A 149 7.44 -10.80 -2.83
CA VAL A 149 6.38 -11.83 -2.81
C VAL A 149 5.26 -11.43 -1.86
N VAL A 150 5.61 -11.09 -0.63
CA VAL A 150 4.63 -10.69 0.40
C VAL A 150 3.87 -9.44 -0.02
N GLN A 151 4.56 -8.43 -0.54
CA GLN A 151 3.95 -7.19 -1.02
C GLN A 151 2.99 -7.41 -2.20
N ILE A 152 3.32 -8.30 -3.13
CA ILE A 152 2.45 -8.64 -4.26
C ILE A 152 1.16 -9.31 -3.76
N ILE A 153 1.26 -10.23 -2.80
CA ILE A 153 0.09 -10.87 -2.19
C ILE A 153 -0.80 -9.81 -1.51
N ILE A 154 -0.20 -8.92 -0.72
CA ILE A 154 -0.90 -7.81 -0.07
C ILE A 154 -1.60 -6.94 -1.12
N PHE A 155 -0.87 -6.50 -2.14
CA PHE A 155 -1.39 -5.66 -3.20
C PHE A 155 -2.57 -6.29 -3.93
N MET A 156 -2.49 -7.59 -4.26
CA MET A 156 -3.56 -8.31 -4.94
C MET A 156 -4.83 -8.38 -4.10
N ILE A 157 -4.72 -8.78 -2.83
CA ILE A 157 -5.87 -8.89 -1.94
C ILE A 157 -6.50 -7.51 -1.72
N GLN A 158 -5.68 -6.50 -1.46
CA GLN A 158 -6.16 -5.13 -1.27
C GLN A 158 -6.82 -4.58 -2.53
N SER A 159 -6.24 -4.80 -3.71
CA SER A 159 -6.82 -4.32 -4.97
C SER A 159 -8.15 -5.01 -5.29
N ILE A 160 -8.23 -6.33 -5.14
CA ILE A 160 -9.49 -7.07 -5.35
C ILE A 160 -10.54 -6.58 -4.36
N SER A 161 -10.20 -6.51 -3.08
CA SER A 161 -11.14 -6.12 -2.02
C SER A 161 -11.57 -4.65 -2.16
N LEU A 162 -10.67 -3.74 -2.51
CA LEU A 162 -10.99 -2.33 -2.74
C LEU A 162 -11.96 -2.16 -3.90
N ASN A 163 -11.71 -2.84 -5.02
CA ASN A 163 -12.53 -2.71 -6.23
C ASN A 163 -13.81 -3.57 -6.20
N THR A 164 -14.03 -4.34 -5.15
CA THR A 164 -15.29 -5.06 -4.88
C THR A 164 -15.98 -4.46 -3.66
N LEU A 165 -15.50 -4.77 -2.48
CA LEU A 165 -16.10 -4.32 -1.22
C LEU A 165 -16.02 -2.80 -1.05
N GLY A 166 -14.86 -2.19 -1.33
CA GLY A 166 -14.68 -0.74 -1.21
C GLY A 166 -15.56 0.04 -2.18
N LEU A 167 -15.67 -0.44 -3.42
CA LEU A 167 -16.56 0.15 -4.42
C LEU A 167 -18.04 0.03 -3.99
N TYR A 168 -18.45 -1.16 -3.48
CA TYR A 168 -19.80 -1.39 -2.96
C TYR A 168 -20.12 -0.48 -1.78
N GLN A 169 -19.19 -0.32 -0.85
CA GLN A 169 -19.34 0.56 0.31
C GLN A 169 -19.49 2.03 -0.14
N ALA A 170 -18.65 2.49 -1.05
CA ALA A 170 -18.75 3.85 -1.59
C ALA A 170 -20.06 4.10 -2.34
N GLY A 171 -20.54 3.10 -3.08
CA GLY A 171 -21.79 3.16 -3.85
C GLY A 171 -23.03 2.72 -3.08
N ARG A 172 -22.98 2.58 -1.75
CA ARG A 172 -24.10 2.06 -0.95
C ARG A 172 -25.40 2.87 -1.21
N GLY A 173 -26.44 2.13 -1.58
CA GLY A 173 -27.71 2.69 -1.96
C GLY A 173 -27.84 3.07 -3.45
N ARG A 174 -26.76 3.00 -4.24
CA ARG A 174 -26.74 3.26 -5.69
C ARG A 174 -26.30 2.05 -6.51
N LEU A 175 -25.49 1.15 -5.94
CA LEU A 175 -25.01 -0.08 -6.58
C LEU A 175 -25.64 -1.33 -5.99
N THR A 176 -26.02 -2.27 -6.87
CA THR A 176 -26.38 -3.62 -6.48
C THR A 176 -25.13 -4.51 -6.39
N ALA A 177 -25.23 -5.66 -5.71
CA ALA A 177 -24.15 -6.66 -5.70
C ALA A 177 -23.79 -7.12 -7.13
N ARG A 178 -24.74 -7.15 -8.05
CA ARG A 178 -24.55 -7.50 -9.47
C ARG A 178 -23.72 -6.44 -10.18
N ASP A 179 -23.97 -5.16 -9.93
CA ASP A 179 -23.21 -4.05 -10.53
C ASP A 179 -21.75 -4.11 -10.04
N THR A 180 -21.53 -4.35 -8.74
CA THR A 180 -20.20 -4.50 -8.15
C THR A 180 -19.44 -5.67 -8.78
N LEU A 181 -20.08 -6.83 -8.95
CA LEU A 181 -19.46 -7.98 -9.63
C LEU A 181 -19.16 -7.67 -11.09
N SER A 182 -20.06 -6.96 -11.79
CA SER A 182 -19.81 -6.53 -13.17
C SER A 182 -18.57 -5.66 -13.27
N VAL A 183 -18.40 -4.67 -12.39
CA VAL A 183 -17.20 -3.82 -12.37
C VAL A 183 -15.94 -4.66 -12.10
N MET A 184 -15.99 -5.61 -11.17
CA MET A 184 -14.87 -6.50 -10.88
C MET A 184 -14.41 -7.28 -12.11
N PHE A 185 -15.36 -7.86 -12.86
CA PHE A 185 -15.04 -8.61 -14.08
C PHE A 185 -14.58 -7.73 -15.27
N HIS A 186 -14.75 -6.42 -15.21
CA HIS A 186 -14.21 -5.51 -16.22
C HIS A 186 -12.81 -4.99 -15.86
N MET A 187 -12.24 -5.40 -14.72
CA MET A 187 -10.91 -4.97 -14.33
C MET A 187 -9.81 -5.80 -15.02
N PRO A 188 -8.83 -5.15 -15.67
CA PRO A 188 -7.73 -5.85 -16.32
C PRO A 188 -6.87 -6.66 -15.33
N LEU A 189 -6.84 -6.23 -14.07
CA LEU A 189 -6.04 -6.82 -13.00
C LEU A 189 -6.25 -8.33 -12.84
N LEU A 190 -7.52 -8.79 -12.81
CA LEU A 190 -7.85 -10.21 -12.62
C LEU A 190 -7.39 -11.06 -13.79
N TYR A 191 -7.56 -10.55 -15.02
CA TYR A 191 -7.16 -11.25 -16.24
C TYR A 191 -5.64 -11.36 -16.36
N VAL A 192 -4.93 -10.29 -16.03
CA VAL A 192 -3.46 -10.28 -16.06
C VAL A 192 -2.89 -11.22 -15.01
N LEU A 193 -3.48 -11.25 -13.82
CA LEU A 193 -3.11 -12.20 -12.78
C LEU A 193 -3.31 -13.64 -13.25
N ALA A 194 -4.51 -13.97 -13.77
CA ALA A 194 -4.80 -15.29 -14.29
C ALA A 194 -3.83 -15.66 -15.44
N ALA A 195 -3.57 -14.74 -16.36
CA ALA A 195 -2.63 -14.94 -17.46
C ALA A 195 -1.21 -15.24 -16.96
N ALA A 196 -0.72 -14.49 -15.96
CA ALA A 196 0.61 -14.72 -15.39
C ALA A 196 0.72 -16.09 -14.69
N LEU A 197 -0.30 -16.49 -13.93
CA LEU A 197 -0.36 -17.80 -13.26
C LEU A 197 -0.45 -18.96 -14.27
N ILE A 198 -1.27 -18.81 -15.32
CA ILE A 198 -1.40 -19.81 -16.39
C ILE A 198 -0.08 -19.93 -17.15
N ALA A 199 0.53 -18.80 -17.57
CA ALA A 199 1.81 -18.80 -18.28
C ALA A 199 2.88 -19.58 -17.50
N ARG A 200 2.92 -19.37 -16.18
CA ARG A 200 3.82 -20.09 -15.30
C ARG A 200 3.48 -21.57 -15.16
N TYR A 201 2.18 -21.91 -14.99
CA TYR A 201 1.73 -23.28 -14.82
C TYR A 201 2.02 -24.15 -16.05
N VAL A 202 1.82 -23.60 -17.25
CA VAL A 202 2.11 -24.30 -18.51
C VAL A 202 3.59 -24.29 -18.89
N GLY A 203 4.45 -23.60 -18.12
CA GLY A 203 5.88 -23.51 -18.42
C GLY A 203 6.21 -22.70 -19.68
N TRP A 204 5.30 -21.79 -20.10
CA TRP A 204 5.57 -20.92 -21.23
C TRP A 204 6.70 -19.95 -20.90
N ASP A 205 7.74 -19.88 -21.77
CA ASP A 205 8.80 -18.89 -21.56
C ASP A 205 8.34 -17.50 -22.00
N ALA A 206 7.70 -16.80 -21.05
CA ALA A 206 7.18 -15.46 -21.30
C ALA A 206 8.29 -14.42 -21.48
N LYS A 207 9.53 -14.71 -21.09
CA LYS A 207 10.67 -13.79 -21.28
C LYS A 207 11.08 -13.70 -22.75
N ASP A 208 10.86 -14.74 -23.52
CA ASP A 208 11.11 -14.75 -24.96
C ASP A 208 9.98 -14.10 -25.77
N PHE A 209 8.88 -13.76 -25.13
CA PHE A 209 7.77 -13.08 -25.80
C PHE A 209 8.13 -11.64 -26.15
N PHE A 210 7.84 -11.23 -27.38
CA PHE A 210 8.24 -9.92 -27.92
C PHE A 210 7.73 -8.73 -27.09
N LEU A 211 6.66 -8.86 -26.32
CA LEU A 211 6.14 -7.81 -25.43
C LEU A 211 6.86 -7.75 -24.07
N TRP A 212 7.66 -8.76 -23.70
CA TRP A 212 8.34 -8.80 -22.41
C TRP A 212 9.20 -7.55 -22.14
N PRO A 213 10.05 -7.06 -23.05
CA PRO A 213 10.84 -5.86 -22.82
C PRO A 213 9.98 -4.61 -22.56
N ILE A 214 8.81 -4.53 -23.24
CA ILE A 214 7.87 -3.41 -23.05
C ILE A 214 7.21 -3.50 -21.68
N MET A 215 6.76 -4.69 -21.27
CA MET A 215 6.17 -4.91 -19.96
C MET A 215 7.18 -4.65 -18.82
N ASP A 216 8.43 -5.08 -18.98
CA ASP A 216 9.50 -4.84 -18.02
C ASP A 216 9.79 -3.33 -17.85
N MET A 217 9.90 -2.58 -18.97
CA MET A 217 10.06 -1.13 -18.94
C MET A 217 8.85 -0.42 -18.30
N ALA A 218 7.64 -0.81 -18.68
CA ALA A 218 6.42 -0.24 -18.11
C ALA A 218 6.31 -0.51 -16.60
N SER A 219 6.68 -1.72 -16.15
CA SER A 219 6.65 -2.08 -14.73
C SER A 219 7.59 -1.21 -13.88
N LYS A 220 8.76 -0.86 -14.43
CA LYS A 220 9.74 0.03 -13.77
C LYS A 220 9.27 1.47 -13.64
N ALA A 221 8.31 1.89 -14.47
CA ALA A 221 7.71 3.22 -14.39
C ALA A 221 6.69 3.35 -13.23
N LEU A 222 6.32 2.25 -12.55
CA LEU A 222 5.33 2.25 -11.48
C LEU A 222 5.66 3.25 -10.38
N LEU A 223 6.87 3.17 -9.84
CA LEU A 223 7.29 4.03 -8.73
C LEU A 223 7.25 5.53 -9.07
N PRO A 224 7.94 6.02 -10.10
CA PRO A 224 7.95 7.45 -10.37
C PRO A 224 6.58 7.99 -10.79
N LEU A 225 5.82 7.26 -11.61
CA LEU A 225 4.49 7.70 -12.03
C LEU A 225 3.49 7.72 -10.87
N ALA A 226 3.55 6.73 -9.99
CA ALA A 226 2.68 6.67 -8.81
C ALA A 226 2.94 7.86 -7.88
N MET A 227 4.20 8.17 -7.58
CA MET A 227 4.56 9.27 -6.69
C MET A 227 4.20 10.63 -7.29
N VAL A 228 4.48 10.85 -8.57
CA VAL A 228 4.08 12.07 -9.27
C VAL A 228 2.55 12.20 -9.31
N SER A 229 1.82 11.11 -9.54
CA SER A 229 0.34 11.12 -9.51
C SER A 229 -0.20 11.50 -8.13
N ILE A 230 0.37 10.99 -7.05
CA ILE A 230 -0.01 11.38 -5.68
C ILE A 230 0.23 12.88 -5.47
N GLY A 231 1.38 13.40 -5.89
CA GLY A 231 1.71 14.82 -5.81
C GLY A 231 0.73 15.70 -6.58
N ALA A 232 0.38 15.31 -7.81
CA ALA A 232 -0.61 16.01 -8.63
C ALA A 232 -2.00 16.01 -7.95
N GLN A 233 -2.43 14.89 -7.39
CA GLN A 233 -3.69 14.81 -6.64
C GLN A 233 -3.70 15.73 -5.42
N LEU A 234 -2.58 15.75 -4.64
CA LEU A 234 -2.44 16.64 -3.49
C LEU A 234 -2.56 18.11 -3.89
N SER A 235 -2.03 18.51 -5.07
CA SER A 235 -2.09 19.90 -5.53
C SER A 235 -3.50 20.36 -5.89
N GLN A 236 -4.37 19.44 -6.32
CA GLN A 236 -5.75 19.72 -6.74
C GLN A 236 -6.74 19.70 -5.58
N THR A 237 -6.32 19.22 -4.41
CA THR A 237 -7.20 19.05 -3.26
C THR A 237 -7.16 20.26 -2.32
N LYS A 238 -8.33 20.74 -1.89
CA LYS A 238 -8.45 21.80 -0.89
C LYS A 238 -8.28 21.21 0.51
N ILE A 239 -7.29 21.66 1.25
CA ILE A 239 -7.00 21.16 2.60
C ILE A 239 -7.92 21.83 3.62
N GLN A 240 -8.65 21.04 4.42
CA GLN A 240 -9.49 21.49 5.54
C GLN A 240 -8.88 21.01 6.85
N TRP A 241 -8.07 21.86 7.48
CA TRP A 241 -7.27 21.49 8.67
C TRP A 241 -8.06 21.25 9.95
N LEU A 242 -9.36 21.57 9.99
CA LEU A 242 -10.13 21.63 11.23
C LEU A 242 -11.17 20.51 11.40
N ASP A 243 -11.28 19.57 10.48
CA ASP A 243 -12.24 18.47 10.60
C ASP A 243 -11.74 17.43 11.61
N LYS A 244 -12.46 17.32 12.75
CA LYS A 244 -12.12 16.39 13.83
C LYS A 244 -12.23 14.92 13.41
N ASP A 245 -13.19 14.58 12.56
CA ASP A 245 -13.41 13.20 12.12
C ASP A 245 -12.30 12.75 11.18
N VAL A 246 -11.82 13.63 10.32
CA VAL A 246 -10.63 13.39 9.49
C VAL A 246 -9.40 13.11 10.36
N TRP A 247 -9.17 13.91 11.41
CA TRP A 247 -8.02 13.72 12.30
C TRP A 247 -8.13 12.44 13.14
N ILE A 248 -9.31 12.13 13.69
CA ILE A 248 -9.53 10.90 14.47
C ILE A 248 -9.16 9.68 13.62
N VAL A 249 -9.71 9.58 12.42
CA VAL A 249 -9.44 8.44 11.54
C VAL A 249 -7.98 8.40 11.12
N SER A 250 -7.39 9.54 10.76
CA SER A 250 -5.99 9.62 10.34
C SER A 250 -5.01 9.21 11.44
N ILE A 251 -5.22 9.68 12.67
CA ILE A 251 -4.38 9.31 13.81
C ILE A 251 -4.55 7.83 14.15
N LEU A 252 -5.78 7.33 14.27
CA LEU A 252 -6.03 5.92 14.56
C LEU A 252 -5.39 5.01 13.50
N LYS A 253 -5.52 5.38 12.22
CA LYS A 253 -4.94 4.61 11.12
C LYS A 253 -3.42 4.60 11.14
N MET A 254 -2.79 5.73 11.42
CA MET A 254 -1.33 5.85 11.37
C MET A 254 -0.61 5.43 12.65
N THR A 255 -1.36 5.22 13.76
CA THR A 255 -0.77 4.82 15.04
C THR A 255 -1.33 3.50 15.56
N VAL A 256 -2.64 3.39 15.74
CA VAL A 256 -3.29 2.24 16.38
C VAL A 256 -3.27 1.01 15.47
N LEU A 257 -3.58 1.15 14.18
CA LEU A 257 -3.61 0.01 13.27
C LEU A 257 -2.24 -0.68 13.10
N PRO A 258 -1.11 0.03 12.95
CA PRO A 258 0.19 -0.63 12.92
C PRO A 258 0.55 -1.33 14.24
N LEU A 259 0.15 -0.79 15.40
CA LEU A 259 0.35 -1.44 16.70
C LEU A 259 -0.48 -2.72 16.80
N ILE A 260 -1.70 -2.73 16.27
CA ILE A 260 -2.52 -3.95 16.15
C ILE A 260 -1.83 -4.95 15.21
N GLY A 261 -1.32 -4.51 14.07
CA GLY A 261 -0.54 -5.34 13.16
C GLY A 261 0.67 -5.98 13.84
N LEU A 262 1.40 -5.20 14.65
CA LEU A 262 2.51 -5.70 15.47
C LEU A 262 2.04 -6.77 16.47
N ALA A 263 0.95 -6.51 17.19
CA ALA A 263 0.36 -7.48 18.12
C ALA A 263 -0.06 -8.78 17.39
N MET A 264 -0.65 -8.67 16.19
CA MET A 264 -1.02 -9.83 15.37
C MET A 264 0.20 -10.69 15.00
N ILE A 265 1.33 -10.06 14.61
CA ILE A 265 2.57 -10.79 14.30
C ILE A 265 3.05 -11.59 15.51
N TYR A 266 3.13 -10.95 16.68
CA TYR A 266 3.57 -11.61 17.92
C TYR A 266 2.62 -12.73 18.34
N LEU A 267 1.31 -12.50 18.32
CA LEU A 267 0.33 -13.50 18.65
C LEU A 267 0.37 -14.69 17.67
N ALA A 268 0.42 -14.43 16.37
CA ALA A 268 0.49 -15.49 15.37
C ALA A 268 1.74 -16.37 15.55
N ASN A 269 2.91 -15.77 15.78
CA ASN A 269 4.15 -16.52 16.03
C ASN A 269 4.17 -17.20 17.42
N ALA A 270 3.47 -16.67 18.42
CA ALA A 270 3.33 -17.32 19.71
C ALA A 270 2.44 -18.59 19.65
N PHE A 271 1.33 -18.53 18.88
CA PHE A 271 0.47 -19.70 18.68
C PHE A 271 1.06 -20.72 17.72
N ARG A 272 1.73 -20.26 16.65
CA ARG A 272 2.36 -21.12 15.65
C ARG A 272 3.68 -20.52 15.22
N PRO A 273 4.80 -20.95 15.81
CA PRO A 273 6.14 -20.46 15.44
C PRO A 273 6.40 -20.59 13.93
N GLY A 274 6.96 -19.55 13.32
CA GLY A 274 7.24 -19.53 11.89
C GLY A 274 6.04 -19.14 11.00
N THR A 275 4.92 -18.66 11.58
CA THR A 275 3.81 -18.09 10.82
C THR A 275 4.26 -16.88 10.01
N PHE A 276 5.04 -16.00 10.64
CA PHE A 276 5.76 -14.91 9.99
C PHE A 276 7.26 -15.15 10.07
N THR A 277 7.95 -15.03 8.93
CA THR A 277 9.40 -14.86 8.88
C THR A 277 9.77 -13.43 9.29
N ALA A 278 11.06 -13.17 9.51
CA ALA A 278 11.54 -11.80 9.79
C ALA A 278 11.11 -10.81 8.70
N VAL A 279 11.29 -11.19 7.43
CA VAL A 279 10.93 -10.37 6.27
C VAL A 279 9.43 -10.18 6.16
N SER A 280 8.64 -11.25 6.21
CA SER A 280 7.19 -11.16 6.09
C SER A 280 6.54 -10.40 7.25
N ALA A 281 7.09 -10.48 8.46
CA ALA A 281 6.68 -9.68 9.62
C ALA A 281 6.93 -8.18 9.38
N THR A 282 8.13 -7.83 8.88
CA THR A 282 8.48 -6.43 8.56
C THR A 282 7.57 -5.89 7.47
N VAL A 283 7.37 -6.62 6.38
CA VAL A 283 6.49 -6.18 5.27
C VAL A 283 5.03 -6.03 5.74
N PHE A 284 4.53 -6.96 6.56
CA PHE A 284 3.18 -6.87 7.11
C PHE A 284 3.01 -5.69 8.06
N LEU A 285 4.01 -5.41 8.90
CA LEU A 285 4.01 -4.22 9.77
C LEU A 285 4.00 -2.93 8.96
N ILE A 286 4.83 -2.84 7.92
CA ILE A 286 4.83 -1.71 6.97
C ILE A 286 3.46 -1.58 6.31
N TYR A 287 2.86 -2.68 5.83
CA TYR A 287 1.52 -2.68 5.24
C TYR A 287 0.48 -2.08 6.18
N CYS A 288 0.48 -2.43 7.46
CA CYS A 288 -0.45 -1.86 8.45
C CYS A 288 -0.26 -0.35 8.65
N ALA A 289 0.94 0.18 8.35
CA ALA A 289 1.27 1.60 8.46
C ALA A 289 1.11 2.39 7.14
N ILE A 290 0.76 1.73 6.04
CA ILE A 290 0.51 2.42 4.76
C ILE A 290 -0.75 3.28 4.86
N PRO A 291 -0.72 4.55 4.35
CA PRO A 291 -1.86 5.45 4.38
C PRO A 291 -3.04 4.95 3.54
N THR A 292 -4.18 5.61 3.69
CA THR A 292 -5.42 5.30 2.97
C THR A 292 -5.22 5.32 1.45
N ALA A 293 -5.83 4.36 0.76
CA ALA A 293 -5.76 4.25 -0.70
C ALA A 293 -6.41 5.47 -1.38
N VAL A 294 -5.72 6.05 -2.36
CA VAL A 294 -6.23 7.19 -3.13
C VAL A 294 -7.54 6.86 -3.86
N ASN A 295 -7.69 5.62 -4.32
CA ASN A 295 -8.90 5.18 -5.01
C ASN A 295 -10.17 5.27 -4.15
N THR A 296 -10.05 5.27 -2.82
CA THR A 296 -11.22 5.49 -1.94
C THR A 296 -11.82 6.89 -2.14
N ALA A 297 -10.96 7.91 -2.32
CA ALA A 297 -11.41 9.25 -2.64
C ALA A 297 -12.01 9.34 -4.05
N LEU A 298 -11.45 8.64 -5.03
CA LEU A 298 -12.01 8.59 -6.37
C LEU A 298 -13.40 7.96 -6.38
N PHE A 299 -13.59 6.87 -5.63
CA PHE A 299 -14.93 6.26 -5.48
C PHE A 299 -15.90 7.17 -4.73
N ALA A 300 -15.45 7.88 -3.70
CA ALA A 300 -16.27 8.84 -2.98
C ALA A 300 -16.74 9.97 -3.90
N ILE A 301 -15.89 10.45 -4.80
CA ILE A 301 -16.23 11.47 -5.82
C ILE A 301 -17.23 10.90 -6.83
N GLU A 302 -16.99 9.70 -7.36
CA GLU A 302 -17.83 9.06 -8.37
C GLU A 302 -19.25 8.82 -7.86
N PHE A 303 -19.39 8.40 -6.61
CA PHE A 303 -20.69 8.09 -5.99
C PHE A 303 -21.25 9.22 -5.12
N ASP A 304 -20.59 10.38 -5.08
CA ASP A 304 -20.98 11.52 -4.25
C ASP A 304 -21.24 11.11 -2.79
N ASN A 305 -20.29 10.31 -2.24
CA ASN A 305 -20.33 9.77 -0.87
C ASN A 305 -19.24 10.38 -0.01
N ASN A 306 -19.49 11.51 0.63
CA ASN A 306 -18.54 12.28 1.45
C ASN A 306 -17.17 12.49 0.78
N PRO A 307 -17.13 13.04 -0.46
CA PRO A 307 -15.88 13.17 -1.22
C PRO A 307 -14.85 14.06 -0.52
N ASP A 308 -15.27 15.14 0.10
CA ASP A 308 -14.38 16.06 0.82
C ASP A 308 -13.72 15.36 2.01
N TYR A 309 -14.52 14.67 2.83
CA TYR A 309 -14.00 13.89 3.98
C TYR A 309 -12.99 12.84 3.54
N THR A 310 -13.36 12.00 2.58
CA THR A 310 -12.51 10.88 2.13
C THR A 310 -11.20 11.39 1.53
N THR A 311 -11.26 12.47 0.73
CA THR A 311 -10.08 13.10 0.16
C THR A 311 -9.16 13.67 1.25
N GLN A 312 -9.72 14.33 2.26
CA GLN A 312 -8.96 14.86 3.39
C GLN A 312 -8.28 13.74 4.20
N VAL A 313 -8.98 12.62 4.45
CA VAL A 313 -8.38 11.45 5.13
C VAL A 313 -7.21 10.89 4.32
N VAL A 314 -7.34 10.73 3.01
CA VAL A 314 -6.25 10.30 2.14
C VAL A 314 -5.05 11.23 2.25
N MET A 315 -5.27 12.55 2.20
CA MET A 315 -4.20 13.55 2.29
C MET A 315 -3.52 13.54 3.66
N ASN A 316 -4.31 13.59 4.74
CA ASN A 316 -3.76 13.62 6.09
C ASN A 316 -2.99 12.35 6.42
N THR A 317 -3.52 11.18 6.06
CA THR A 317 -2.80 9.91 6.27
C THR A 317 -1.53 9.84 5.43
N THR A 318 -1.54 10.35 4.19
CA THR A 318 -0.34 10.42 3.34
C THR A 318 0.71 11.36 3.94
N ALA A 319 0.32 12.53 4.43
CA ALA A 319 1.24 13.45 5.10
C ALA A 319 1.82 12.86 6.40
N LEU A 320 0.97 12.27 7.25
CA LEU A 320 1.40 11.61 8.49
C LEU A 320 2.29 10.39 8.23
N SER A 321 2.11 9.73 7.08
CA SER A 321 2.90 8.54 6.73
C SER A 321 4.39 8.82 6.60
N ALA A 322 4.79 10.07 6.31
CA ALA A 322 6.21 10.47 6.31
C ALA A 322 6.91 10.13 7.63
N VAL A 323 6.23 10.35 8.74
CA VAL A 323 6.77 10.09 10.09
C VAL A 323 6.46 8.65 10.51
N SER A 324 5.20 8.22 10.35
CA SER A 324 4.77 6.90 10.85
C SER A 324 5.46 5.75 10.11
N LEU A 325 5.59 5.80 8.78
CA LEU A 325 6.28 4.75 8.02
C LEU A 325 7.76 4.68 8.41
N THR A 326 8.45 5.81 8.53
CA THR A 326 9.85 5.83 9.00
C THR A 326 9.97 5.10 10.34
N PHE A 327 9.08 5.39 11.28
CA PHE A 327 9.08 4.76 12.60
C PHE A 327 8.81 3.25 12.51
N TYR A 328 7.82 2.81 11.73
CA TYR A 328 7.47 1.38 11.65
C TYR A 328 8.44 0.57 10.79
N ILE A 329 9.11 1.15 9.80
CA ILE A 329 10.21 0.51 9.07
C ILE A 329 11.39 0.28 10.03
N PHE A 330 11.76 1.31 10.78
CA PHE A 330 12.80 1.24 11.80
C PHE A 330 12.45 0.20 12.88
N LEU A 331 11.22 0.20 13.37
CA LEU A 331 10.74 -0.77 14.36
C LEU A 331 10.78 -2.20 13.80
N GLY A 332 10.36 -2.40 12.55
CA GLY A 332 10.39 -3.68 11.86
C GLY A 332 11.82 -4.22 11.73
N HIS A 333 12.77 -3.36 11.40
CA HIS A 333 14.18 -3.75 11.34
C HIS A 333 14.71 -4.18 12.73
N ILE A 334 14.45 -3.42 13.79
CA ILE A 334 14.97 -3.74 15.13
C ILE A 334 14.35 -5.01 15.70
N LEU A 335 13.05 -5.23 15.45
CA LEU A 335 12.32 -6.33 16.08
C LEU A 335 12.44 -7.65 15.34
N PHE A 336 12.66 -7.63 14.03
CA PHE A 336 12.53 -8.82 13.21
C PHE A 336 13.76 -9.16 12.35
N VAL A 337 14.55 -8.17 11.91
CA VAL A 337 15.71 -8.35 11.03
C VAL A 337 17.00 -8.04 11.77
#